data_a67c2378862b892675a3976b2125af16
#
_entry.id   a67c2378862b892675a3976b2125af16
#
_cell.length_a   1.000
_cell.length_b   1.000
_cell.length_c   1.000
_cell.angle_alpha   90.00
_cell.angle_beta   90.00
_cell.angle_gamma   90.00
#
_symmetry.space_group_name_H-M   'P 1'
#
loop_
_entity.id
_entity.type
_entity.pdbx_description
1 polymer ?
#
loop_
_entity_poly.entity_id
_entity_poly.type
_entity_poly.pdbx_seq_one_letter_code
_entity_poly.pdbx_strand_id
1 'polypeptide(L)'
;MRERKLKKLIRKYAKWWIHWTGLGYWAINLDFEDVVRMDHGGYDTCAVCNCDWKYQQATITFGIDKMLGMDKRTIERTVVHELMHIFLNEMRNDGIDHEERTATQLQKAFMWVRGADK
;
A
#
# COMPACT_ATOMS: atom_id res chain seq x y z
N MET A 1 12.23 -16.05 0.99
CA MET A 1 11.88 -15.31 2.24
C MET A 1 10.77 -16.05 2.95
N ARG A 2 10.84 -16.15 4.25
CA ARG A 2 9.78 -16.77 5.04
C ARG A 2 8.64 -15.78 5.27
N GLU A 3 7.43 -16.28 5.40
CA GLU A 3 6.23 -15.47 5.64
C GLU A 3 6.38 -14.54 6.86
N ARG A 4 6.91 -15.05 7.96
CA ARG A 4 7.13 -14.25 9.18
C ARG A 4 8.05 -13.06 8.92
N LYS A 5 9.12 -13.28 8.17
CA LYS A 5 10.08 -12.23 7.80
C LYS A 5 9.44 -11.21 6.88
N LEU A 6 8.63 -11.65 5.93
CA LEU A 6 7.89 -10.77 5.03
C LEU A 6 6.95 -9.83 5.81
N LYS A 7 6.13 -10.39 6.70
CA LYS A 7 5.22 -9.59 7.52
C LYS A 7 5.96 -8.57 8.37
N LYS A 8 7.07 -8.96 8.97
CA LYS A 8 7.90 -8.06 9.77
C LYS A 8 8.44 -6.91 8.91
N LEU A 9 8.89 -7.22 7.71
CA LEU A 9 9.43 -6.23 6.79
C LEU A 9 8.34 -5.24 6.33
N ILE A 10 7.16 -5.74 5.99
CA ILE A 10 6.01 -4.90 5.61
C ILE A 10 5.65 -3.95 6.76
N ARG A 11 5.55 -4.46 8.00
CA ARG A 11 5.27 -3.61 9.17
C ARG A 11 6.33 -2.54 9.38
N LYS A 12 7.59 -2.89 9.18
CA LYS A 12 8.69 -1.94 9.30
C LYS A 12 8.59 -0.81 8.28
N TYR A 13 8.37 -1.15 7.00
CA TYR A 13 8.22 -0.16 5.94
C TYR A 13 6.97 0.71 6.17
N ALA A 14 5.85 0.08 6.52
CA ALA A 14 4.61 0.82 6.76
C ALA A 14 4.78 1.83 7.90
N LYS A 15 5.37 1.42 9.02
CA LYS A 15 5.60 2.31 10.16
C LYS A 15 6.46 3.50 9.77
N TRP A 16 7.54 3.28 9.04
CA TRP A 16 8.44 4.33 8.60
C TRP A 16 7.72 5.32 7.67
N TRP A 17 7.03 4.79 6.65
CA TRP A 17 6.36 5.62 5.66
C TRP A 17 5.12 6.34 6.21
N ILE A 18 4.36 5.73 7.10
CA ILE A 18 3.23 6.38 7.77
C ILE A 18 3.73 7.63 8.52
N HIS A 19 4.85 7.50 9.22
CA HIS A 19 5.46 8.63 9.92
C HIS A 19 5.89 9.73 8.95
N TRP A 20 6.66 9.38 7.94
CA TRP A 20 7.26 10.37 7.04
C TRP A 20 6.29 10.99 6.04
N THR A 21 5.18 10.33 5.72
CA THR A 21 4.13 10.90 4.86
C THR A 21 3.11 11.72 5.64
N GLY A 22 3.21 11.74 6.96
CA GLY A 22 2.28 12.49 7.80
C GLY A 22 0.94 11.79 7.99
N LEU A 23 0.85 10.48 7.76
CA LEU A 23 -0.39 9.72 7.91
C LEU A 23 -0.63 9.20 9.33
N GLY A 24 0.18 9.62 10.29
CA GLY A 24 0.07 9.11 11.66
C GLY A 24 -1.25 9.42 12.36
N TYR A 25 -2.02 10.38 11.87
CA TYR A 25 -3.34 10.71 12.42
C TYR A 25 -4.45 9.77 11.90
N TRP A 26 -4.15 8.93 10.92
CA TRP A 26 -5.07 7.89 10.44
C TRP A 26 -4.94 6.63 11.29
N ALA A 27 -6.06 5.93 11.50
CA ALA A 27 -6.04 4.58 12.06
C ALA A 27 -5.83 3.60 10.92
N ILE A 28 -4.59 3.13 10.76
CA ILE A 28 -4.20 2.26 9.65
C ILE A 28 -3.93 0.86 10.20
N ASN A 29 -4.73 -0.11 9.73
CA ASN A 29 -4.54 -1.52 10.03
C ASN A 29 -3.85 -2.21 8.87
N LEU A 30 -2.90 -3.08 9.19
CA LEU A 30 -2.26 -3.95 8.21
C LEU A 30 -2.82 -5.35 8.40
N ASP A 31 -3.33 -5.92 7.33
CA ASP A 31 -3.89 -7.26 7.32
C ASP A 31 -3.16 -8.12 6.29
N PHE A 32 -3.16 -9.43 6.49
CA PHE A 32 -2.42 -10.36 5.64
C PHE A 32 -3.31 -11.53 5.29
N GLU A 33 -3.39 -11.84 4.01
CA GLU A 33 -4.09 -13.01 3.50
C GLU A 33 -3.18 -13.74 2.52
N ASP A 34 -3.43 -15.03 2.32
CA ASP A 34 -2.61 -15.79 1.36
C ASP A 34 -2.79 -15.23 -0.04
N VAL A 35 -4.03 -14.96 -0.44
CA VAL A 35 -4.37 -14.41 -1.76
C VAL A 35 -5.31 -13.24 -1.58
N VAL A 36 -5.02 -12.14 -2.26
CA VAL A 36 -5.88 -10.96 -2.31
C VAL A 36 -6.37 -10.77 -3.75
N ARG A 37 -7.66 -10.54 -3.93
CA ARG A 37 -8.27 -10.36 -5.25
C ARG A 37 -8.90 -8.98 -5.36
N MET A 38 -8.79 -8.41 -6.55
CA MET A 38 -9.49 -7.16 -6.85
C MET A 38 -10.99 -7.44 -7.04
N ASP A 39 -11.82 -6.51 -6.55
CA ASP A 39 -13.29 -6.65 -6.57
C ASP A 39 -13.88 -6.78 -7.98
N HIS A 40 -13.19 -6.28 -8.99
CA HIS A 40 -13.73 -6.13 -10.35
C HIS A 40 -12.99 -6.97 -11.41
N GLY A 41 -12.66 -8.18 -11.18
CA GLY A 41 -12.04 -8.94 -12.27
C GLY A 41 -11.44 -10.26 -11.88
N GLY A 42 -11.47 -10.59 -10.62
CA GLY A 42 -10.95 -11.86 -10.15
C GLY A 42 -9.44 -12.00 -10.31
N TYR A 43 -8.71 -10.91 -10.51
CA TYR A 43 -7.25 -10.95 -10.54
C TYR A 43 -6.69 -11.01 -9.13
N ASP A 44 -5.66 -11.84 -8.95
CA ASP A 44 -4.85 -11.76 -7.77
C ASP A 44 -4.00 -10.48 -7.81
N THR A 45 -3.93 -9.77 -6.70
CA THR A 45 -3.11 -8.57 -6.59
C THR A 45 -2.16 -8.70 -5.40
N CYS A 46 -1.15 -7.84 -5.36
CA CYS A 46 -0.19 -7.84 -4.25
C CYS A 46 -0.81 -7.31 -2.96
N ALA A 47 -1.70 -6.31 -3.07
CA ALA A 47 -2.31 -5.66 -1.92
C ALA A 47 -3.52 -4.84 -2.36
N VAL A 48 -4.39 -4.54 -1.41
CA VAL A 48 -5.51 -3.61 -1.60
C VAL A 48 -5.61 -2.70 -0.38
N CYS A 49 -6.08 -1.47 -0.61
CA CYS A 49 -6.30 -0.49 0.43
C CYS A 49 -7.78 -0.12 0.47
N ASN A 50 -8.41 -0.32 1.61
CA ASN A 50 -9.78 0.10 1.86
C ASN A 50 -9.77 1.22 2.88
N CYS A 51 -10.28 2.38 2.50
CA CYS A 51 -10.27 3.57 3.34
C CYS A 51 -11.68 4.08 3.60
N ASP A 52 -11.86 4.65 4.78
CA ASP A 52 -12.99 5.49 5.09
C ASP A 52 -12.44 6.86 5.54
N TRP A 53 -12.44 7.82 4.62
CA TRP A 53 -11.86 9.13 4.90
C TRP A 53 -12.66 9.91 5.95
N LYS A 54 -13.96 9.65 6.09
CA LYS A 54 -14.80 10.32 7.11
C LYS A 54 -14.31 10.04 8.52
N TYR A 55 -13.92 8.79 8.76
CA TYR A 55 -13.42 8.35 10.06
C TYR A 55 -11.91 8.24 10.10
N GLN A 56 -11.25 8.51 8.97
CA GLN A 56 -9.80 8.44 8.82
C GLN A 56 -9.27 7.07 9.25
N GLN A 57 -9.91 6.03 8.74
CA GLN A 57 -9.56 4.64 8.98
C GLN A 57 -9.21 3.98 7.65
N ALA A 58 -8.21 3.14 7.67
CA ALA A 58 -7.81 2.38 6.50
C ALA A 58 -7.35 0.98 6.90
N THR A 59 -7.62 0.01 6.03
CA THR A 59 -7.06 -1.33 6.15
C THR A 59 -6.34 -1.65 4.86
N ILE A 60 -5.07 -1.98 4.95
CA ILE A 60 -4.28 -2.45 3.83
C ILE A 60 -4.10 -3.95 3.99
N THR A 61 -4.60 -4.72 3.02
CA THR A 61 -4.48 -6.17 3.02
C THR A 61 -3.42 -6.59 2.02
N PHE A 62 -2.42 -7.31 2.48
CA PHE A 62 -1.29 -7.76 1.65
C PHE A 62 -1.45 -9.24 1.30
N GLY A 63 -1.21 -9.57 0.04
CA GLY A 63 -1.27 -10.94 -0.48
C GLY A 63 0.08 -11.63 -0.32
N ILE A 64 0.16 -12.54 0.64
CA ILE A 64 1.43 -13.19 1.01
C ILE A 64 2.02 -13.99 -0.14
N ASP A 65 1.20 -14.77 -0.84
CA ASP A 65 1.70 -15.66 -1.90
C ASP A 65 2.43 -14.90 -3.01
N LYS A 66 1.89 -13.75 -3.41
CA LYS A 66 2.53 -12.91 -4.42
C LYS A 66 3.75 -12.18 -3.90
N MET A 67 3.72 -11.75 -2.65
CA MET A 67 4.78 -10.91 -2.10
C MET A 67 6.00 -11.70 -1.64
N LEU A 68 5.87 -13.00 -1.39
CA LEU A 68 7.00 -13.85 -0.99
C LEU A 68 8.12 -13.89 -2.04
N GLY A 69 7.77 -13.74 -3.32
CA GLY A 69 8.74 -13.73 -4.42
C GLY A 69 9.38 -12.38 -4.71
N MET A 70 8.99 -11.34 -4.00
CA MET A 70 9.47 -9.98 -4.26
C MET A 70 10.77 -9.70 -3.53
N ASP A 71 11.60 -8.83 -4.13
CA ASP A 71 12.74 -8.26 -3.41
C ASP A 71 12.26 -7.14 -2.46
N LYS A 72 13.16 -6.71 -1.57
CA LYS A 72 12.84 -5.70 -0.56
C LYS A 72 12.35 -4.39 -1.16
N ARG A 73 12.96 -3.99 -2.26
CA ARG A 73 12.61 -2.75 -2.96
C ARG A 73 11.17 -2.79 -3.48
N THR A 74 10.78 -3.90 -4.08
CA THR A 74 9.42 -4.09 -4.59
C THR A 74 8.41 -4.16 -3.46
N ILE A 75 8.77 -4.80 -2.35
CA ILE A 75 7.93 -4.84 -1.15
C ILE A 75 7.69 -3.42 -0.63
N GLU A 76 8.74 -2.63 -0.53
CA GLU A 76 8.62 -1.24 -0.07
C GLU A 76 7.75 -0.41 -1.03
N ARG A 77 7.93 -0.55 -2.34
CA ARG A 77 7.10 0.14 -3.34
C ARG A 77 5.62 -0.21 -3.16
N THR A 78 5.32 -1.47 -2.92
CA THR A 78 3.95 -1.92 -2.70
C THR A 78 3.35 -1.25 -1.48
N VAL A 79 4.08 -1.18 -0.38
CA VAL A 79 3.63 -0.50 0.84
C VAL A 79 3.35 0.97 0.56
N VAL A 80 4.27 1.67 -0.09
CA VAL A 80 4.11 3.10 -0.41
C VAL A 80 2.92 3.32 -1.33
N HIS A 81 2.77 2.47 -2.35
CA HIS A 81 1.65 2.55 -3.29
C HIS A 81 0.30 2.50 -2.56
N GLU A 82 0.14 1.55 -1.64
CA GLU A 82 -1.10 1.41 -0.89
C GLU A 82 -1.34 2.60 0.05
N LEU A 83 -0.29 3.14 0.67
CA LEU A 83 -0.42 4.34 1.49
C LEU A 83 -0.84 5.55 0.66
N MET A 84 -0.42 5.64 -0.60
CA MET A 84 -0.84 6.75 -1.47
C MET A 84 -2.34 6.71 -1.75
N HIS A 85 -2.96 5.52 -1.80
CA HIS A 85 -4.40 5.42 -1.95
C HIS A 85 -5.16 6.09 -0.80
N ILE A 86 -4.59 6.17 0.41
CA ILE A 86 -5.21 6.87 1.53
C ILE A 86 -5.39 8.35 1.19
N PHE A 87 -4.37 8.98 0.63
CA PHE A 87 -4.46 10.38 0.19
C PHE A 87 -5.46 10.60 -0.94
N LEU A 88 -5.65 9.60 -1.79
CA LEU A 88 -6.42 9.73 -3.02
C LEU A 88 -7.83 9.14 -2.92
N ASN A 89 -8.22 8.67 -1.75
CA ASN A 89 -9.48 7.93 -1.59
C ASN A 89 -10.71 8.76 -1.97
N GLU A 90 -10.69 10.07 -1.76
CA GLU A 90 -11.78 10.95 -2.16
C GLU A 90 -12.02 10.93 -3.67
N MET A 91 -10.97 10.73 -4.46
CA MET A 91 -11.11 10.63 -5.92
C MET A 91 -12.04 9.48 -6.29
N ARG A 92 -11.92 8.34 -5.60
CA ARG A 92 -12.77 7.18 -5.84
C ARG A 92 -14.22 7.47 -5.49
N ASN A 93 -14.45 8.12 -4.34
CA ASN A 93 -15.79 8.45 -3.88
C ASN A 93 -16.49 9.44 -4.81
N ASP A 94 -15.75 10.35 -5.40
CA ASP A 94 -16.27 11.37 -6.32
C ASP A 94 -16.30 10.89 -7.77
N GLY A 95 -15.96 9.66 -8.02
CA GLY A 95 -15.93 9.09 -9.37
C GLY A 95 -14.83 9.66 -10.26
N ILE A 96 -13.79 10.20 -9.67
CA ILE A 96 -12.65 10.74 -10.42
C ILE A 96 -11.74 9.59 -10.83
N ASP A 97 -11.52 9.47 -12.13
CA ASP A 97 -10.67 8.43 -12.70
C ASP A 97 -9.19 8.64 -12.39
N HIS A 98 -8.40 7.61 -12.64
CA HIS A 98 -6.93 7.63 -12.58
C HIS A 98 -6.31 7.58 -11.19
N GLU A 99 -7.05 7.14 -10.16
CA GLU A 99 -6.50 6.97 -8.81
C GLU A 99 -5.27 6.05 -8.82
N GLU A 100 -5.36 4.89 -9.49
CA GLU A 100 -4.25 3.94 -9.58
C GLU A 100 -3.01 4.56 -10.23
N ARG A 101 -3.20 5.28 -11.32
CA ARG A 101 -2.10 5.92 -12.04
C ARG A 101 -1.45 7.00 -11.19
N THR A 102 -2.25 7.79 -10.48
CA THR A 102 -1.75 8.83 -9.59
C THR A 102 -1.00 8.22 -8.41
N ALA A 103 -1.53 7.16 -7.81
CA ALA A 103 -0.86 6.44 -6.73
C ALA A 103 0.51 5.92 -7.18
N THR A 104 0.59 5.37 -8.37
CA THR A 104 1.84 4.88 -8.94
C THR A 104 2.86 6.01 -9.14
N GLN A 105 2.42 7.16 -9.64
CA GLN A 105 3.30 8.31 -9.83
C GLN A 105 3.83 8.84 -8.50
N LEU A 106 2.98 8.94 -7.49
CA LEU A 106 3.39 9.40 -6.16
C LEU A 106 4.36 8.41 -5.51
N GLN A 107 4.08 7.13 -5.62
CA GLN A 107 4.97 6.09 -5.11
C GLN A 107 6.36 6.21 -5.75
N LYS A 108 6.44 6.39 -7.05
CA LYS A 108 7.72 6.56 -7.74
C LYS A 108 8.45 7.81 -7.27
N ALA A 109 7.75 8.92 -7.14
CA ALA A 109 8.34 10.18 -6.70
C ALA A 109 8.90 10.09 -5.28
N PHE A 110 8.13 9.51 -4.35
CA PHE A 110 8.58 9.36 -2.97
C PHE A 110 9.77 8.40 -2.85
N MET A 111 9.73 7.28 -3.55
CA MET A 111 10.85 6.33 -3.56
C MET A 111 12.11 6.96 -4.13
N TRP A 112 11.98 7.78 -5.17
CA TRP A 112 13.08 8.53 -5.75
C TRP A 112 13.70 9.50 -4.76
N VAL A 113 12.85 10.31 -4.09
CA VAL A 113 13.32 11.31 -3.10
C VAL A 113 14.04 10.63 -1.94
N ARG A 114 13.54 9.49 -1.48
CA ARG A 114 14.20 8.72 -0.43
C ARG A 114 15.53 8.10 -0.89
N GLY A 115 15.74 7.98 -2.18
CA GLY A 115 16.96 7.39 -2.74
C GLY A 115 16.87 5.89 -3.00
N ALA A 116 15.70 5.27 -2.79
CA ALA A 116 15.53 3.83 -2.98
C ALA A 116 15.59 3.41 -4.46
N ASP A 117 15.20 4.31 -5.36
CA ASP A 117 15.09 4.04 -6.80
C ASP A 117 16.13 4.83 -7.64
N LYS A 118 17.14 5.38 -7.00
CA LYS A 118 18.20 6.07 -7.70
C LYS A 118 19.24 5.12 -8.26
#